data_a3b759c88205020bd2c5a4d32e0e66ea
#
_entry.id   a3b759c88205020bd2c5a4d32e0e66ea
#
_cell.length_a   1.000
_cell.length_b   1.000
_cell.length_c   1.000
_cell.angle_alpha   90.00
_cell.angle_beta   90.00
_cell.angle_gamma   90.00
#
_symmetry.space_group_name_H-M   'P 1'
#
loop_
_entity.id
_entity.type
_entity.pdbx_description
1 polymer ?
#
loop_
_entity_poly.entity_id
_entity_poly.type
_entity_poly.pdbx_seq_one_letter_code
_entity_poly.pdbx_strand_id
1 'polypeptide(L)'
;MIETNDVKIHIDPRGDRIEKKDFVIDGWIAAHEPIKAVWLPASSTGPLPVCERPDVVRVFPGREAIGFTAKCSNHDVGPNGLRIAVQIGESTLEVQHPLPVPLPAPSKIPQFFYNLRLKFLEQRERTATSPAQCWNATLRRHLLLRKQRANIFRRSHADALLGDFAKAVPEAIFLQIGANDGLTGDPLHHLMARPGVRWRGVMVEPVAHLFAQLSQRHANNPAIELEHVAIGETDGTAVIYRLNITSDDSLLLDQLPSLDRATLQRTAAQFGASEDRIIAENVNCLSVETLLRRHHISQLDLLVIDTEGWDWKVLRQFDLDRLRPKVILYEHQHLENEERQRARQFLARHAYNCAEMPEGDAIAWRFASRTNS
;
A
#
# COMPACT_ATOMS: atom_id res chain seq x y z
N MET A 1 -5.62 0.84 15.24
CA MET A 1 -6.40 1.95 15.79
C MET A 1 -7.24 1.42 16.94
N ILE A 2 -7.25 2.09 18.09
CA ILE A 2 -8.18 1.81 19.20
C ILE A 2 -9.18 2.94 19.22
N GLU A 3 -10.45 2.61 19.28
CA GLU A 3 -11.55 3.55 19.31
C GLU A 3 -12.42 3.28 20.54
N THR A 4 -12.58 4.30 21.37
CA THR A 4 -13.66 4.39 22.36
C THR A 4 -14.59 5.53 21.91
N ASN A 5 -15.77 5.65 22.47
CA ASN A 5 -16.75 6.69 22.07
C ASN A 5 -16.16 8.12 22.08
N ASP A 6 -15.15 8.38 22.92
CA ASP A 6 -14.60 9.73 23.13
C ASP A 6 -13.14 9.88 22.69
N VAL A 7 -12.39 8.78 22.47
CA VAL A 7 -10.95 8.82 22.21
C VAL A 7 -10.58 7.89 21.07
N LYS A 8 -9.78 8.40 20.13
CA LYS A 8 -9.19 7.63 19.05
C LYS A 8 -7.67 7.64 19.20
N ILE A 9 -7.05 6.47 19.18
CA ILE A 9 -5.61 6.31 19.30
C ILE A 9 -5.10 5.49 18.12
N HIS A 10 -4.11 6.03 17.45
CA HIS A 10 -3.36 5.34 16.40
C HIS A 10 -1.89 5.29 16.78
N ILE A 11 -1.26 4.15 16.56
CA ILE A 11 0.17 3.95 16.78
C ILE A 11 0.76 3.43 15.49
N ASP A 12 1.82 4.08 15.04
CA ASP A 12 2.62 3.69 13.88
C ASP A 12 4.05 3.37 14.35
N PRO A 13 4.48 2.12 14.35
CA PRO A 13 5.85 1.77 14.70
C PRO A 13 6.80 2.24 13.60
N ARG A 14 7.74 3.14 13.93
CA ARG A 14 8.77 3.58 12.98
C ARG A 14 9.84 2.51 12.73
N GLY A 15 9.97 2.11 11.47
CA GLY A 15 11.20 1.55 10.92
C GLY A 15 11.55 0.12 11.26
N ASP A 16 12.58 -0.39 10.60
CA ASP A 16 13.07 -1.77 10.55
C ASP A 16 13.67 -2.36 11.85
N ARG A 17 13.36 -1.82 13.04
CA ARG A 17 14.19 -2.06 14.24
C ARG A 17 13.47 -2.48 15.53
N ILE A 18 12.42 -3.27 15.47
CA ILE A 18 11.99 -4.03 16.68
C ILE A 18 12.93 -5.24 16.96
N GLU A 19 13.99 -5.40 16.20
CA GLU A 19 15.02 -6.43 16.48
C GLU A 19 15.92 -6.11 17.67
N LYS A 20 15.91 -4.88 18.15
CA LYS A 20 16.65 -4.47 19.33
C LYS A 20 15.74 -4.42 20.55
N LYS A 21 16.29 -4.57 21.73
CA LYS A 21 15.61 -4.41 23.02
C LYS A 21 14.80 -3.11 23.12
N ASP A 22 15.11 -2.13 22.26
CA ASP A 22 14.50 -0.81 22.22
C ASP A 22 14.03 -0.49 20.80
N PHE A 23 12.84 0.06 20.65
CA PHE A 23 12.22 0.47 19.39
C PHE A 23 11.52 1.83 19.53
N VAL A 24 11.27 2.49 18.42
CA VAL A 24 10.58 3.79 18.40
C VAL A 24 9.21 3.61 17.76
N ILE A 25 8.21 4.21 18.39
CA ILE A 25 6.87 4.33 17.84
C ILE A 25 6.52 5.79 17.64
N ASP A 26 5.71 6.07 16.63
CA ASP A 26 4.95 7.29 16.51
C ASP A 26 3.48 6.97 16.68
N GLY A 27 2.72 7.96 17.09
CA GLY A 27 1.29 7.81 17.19
C GLY A 27 0.60 9.16 17.21
N TRP A 28 -0.71 9.11 17.16
CA TRP A 28 -1.55 10.25 17.42
C TRP A 28 -2.77 9.86 18.25
N ILE A 29 -3.29 10.83 18.99
CA ILE A 29 -4.47 10.70 19.83
C ILE A 29 -5.39 11.86 19.47
N ALA A 30 -6.68 11.56 19.31
CA ALA A 30 -7.72 12.57 19.12
C ALA A 30 -8.82 12.36 20.16
N ALA A 31 -9.18 13.41 20.91
CA ALA A 31 -10.16 13.39 21.96
C ALA A 31 -11.05 14.65 21.95
N HIS A 32 -12.26 14.56 22.51
CA HIS A 32 -13.16 15.72 22.63
C HIS A 32 -12.73 16.68 23.76
N GLU A 33 -12.07 16.16 24.78
CA GLU A 33 -11.50 16.96 25.85
C GLU A 33 -9.98 17.16 25.65
N PRO A 34 -9.40 18.22 26.26
CA PRO A 34 -7.96 18.49 26.14
C PRO A 34 -7.08 17.34 26.60
N ILE A 35 -6.10 17.00 25.77
CA ILE A 35 -5.12 15.95 26.05
C ILE A 35 -3.93 16.57 26.80
N LYS A 36 -3.83 16.29 28.11
CA LYS A 36 -2.82 16.91 28.99
C LYS A 36 -1.46 16.21 28.93
N ALA A 37 -1.45 14.88 28.84
CA ALA A 37 -0.21 14.10 28.81
C ALA A 37 -0.41 12.72 28.21
N VAL A 38 0.69 12.15 27.68
CA VAL A 38 0.79 10.76 27.20
C VAL A 38 2.03 10.14 27.80
N TRP A 39 1.97 8.89 28.28
CA TRP A 39 3.15 8.18 28.78
C TRP A 39 3.02 6.66 28.62
N LEU A 40 4.13 5.97 28.79
CA LEU A 40 4.19 4.52 28.85
C LEU A 40 4.18 4.10 30.32
N PRO A 41 3.16 3.40 30.85
CA PRO A 41 3.04 3.09 32.27
C PRO A 41 4.18 2.24 32.84
N ALA A 42 4.83 1.44 32.00
CA ALA A 42 5.97 0.61 32.39
C ALA A 42 7.31 1.35 32.32
N SER A 43 7.35 2.56 31.74
CA SER A 43 8.56 3.35 31.60
C SER A 43 8.66 4.41 32.69
N SER A 44 9.85 4.59 33.27
CA SER A 44 10.14 5.64 34.25
C SER A 44 10.42 7.02 33.62
N THR A 45 10.24 7.18 32.32
CA THR A 45 10.70 8.36 31.58
C THR A 45 9.78 9.58 31.65
N GLY A 46 8.64 9.50 32.33
CA GLY A 46 7.67 10.60 32.43
C GLY A 46 6.84 10.83 31.17
N PRO A 47 6.17 11.97 31.03
CA PRO A 47 5.35 12.28 29.86
C PRO A 47 6.15 12.29 28.57
N LEU A 48 5.55 11.77 27.50
CA LEU A 48 6.14 11.75 26.15
C LEU A 48 6.11 13.16 25.54
N PRO A 49 7.08 13.52 24.70
CA PRO A 49 7.01 14.73 23.91
C PRO A 49 5.83 14.65 22.92
N VAL A 50 5.05 15.70 22.85
CA VAL A 50 3.86 15.78 21.98
C VAL A 50 3.97 16.95 21.02
N CYS A 51 3.28 16.85 19.88
CA CYS A 51 3.15 17.91 18.89
C CYS A 51 1.70 18.00 18.41
N GLU A 52 1.28 19.17 17.97
CA GLU A 52 -0.04 19.35 17.35
C GLU A 52 -0.15 18.54 16.04
N ARG A 53 -1.36 18.04 15.77
CA ARG A 53 -1.68 17.26 14.58
C ARG A 53 -2.89 17.84 13.85
N PRO A 54 -2.72 18.99 13.17
CA PRO A 54 -3.81 19.64 12.42
C PRO A 54 -4.36 18.75 11.29
N ASP A 55 -3.56 17.82 10.77
CA ASP A 55 -3.99 16.83 9.81
C ASP A 55 -5.01 15.84 10.40
N VAL A 56 -4.82 15.43 11.65
CA VAL A 56 -5.74 14.55 12.38
C VAL A 56 -7.01 15.31 12.80
N VAL A 57 -6.89 16.57 13.21
CA VAL A 57 -8.04 17.44 13.54
C VAL A 57 -8.97 17.60 12.34
N ARG A 58 -8.42 17.69 11.12
CA ARG A 58 -9.24 17.75 9.90
C ARG A 58 -10.05 16.47 9.67
N VAL A 59 -9.52 15.32 10.06
CA VAL A 59 -10.19 14.01 9.92
C VAL A 59 -11.23 13.80 11.03
N PHE A 60 -10.99 14.37 12.21
CA PHE A 60 -11.88 14.24 13.38
C PHE A 60 -12.26 15.63 13.92
N PRO A 61 -13.13 16.37 13.22
CA PRO A 61 -13.53 17.72 13.62
C PRO A 61 -14.17 17.74 15.02
N GLY A 62 -13.90 18.81 15.75
CA GLY A 62 -14.38 18.96 17.14
C GLY A 62 -13.58 18.16 18.16
N ARG A 63 -12.43 17.59 17.79
CA ARG A 63 -11.50 16.93 18.70
C ARG A 63 -10.16 17.65 18.73
N GLU A 64 -9.52 17.67 19.89
CA GLU A 64 -8.10 17.99 19.98
C GLU A 64 -7.28 16.78 19.50
N ALA A 65 -6.22 17.00 18.75
CA ALA A 65 -5.34 15.93 18.32
C ALA A 65 -3.88 16.27 18.52
N ILE A 66 -3.16 15.33 19.13
CA ILE A 66 -1.73 15.42 19.34
C ILE A 66 -1.03 14.19 18.74
N GLY A 67 0.17 14.41 18.22
CA GLY A 67 1.11 13.36 17.88
C GLY A 67 2.11 13.14 19.01
N PHE A 68 2.63 11.94 19.12
CA PHE A 68 3.68 11.60 20.06
C PHE A 68 4.69 10.66 19.43
N THR A 69 5.93 10.72 19.96
CA THR A 69 6.99 9.77 19.63
C THR A 69 7.50 9.16 20.94
N ALA A 70 7.58 7.83 20.98
CA ALA A 70 8.05 7.13 22.16
C ALA A 70 9.18 6.15 21.82
N LYS A 71 10.22 6.15 22.67
CA LYS A 71 11.21 5.05 22.73
C LYS A 71 10.64 3.99 23.66
N CYS A 72 10.40 2.81 23.11
CA CYS A 72 9.82 1.68 23.81
C CYS A 72 10.85 0.56 23.97
N SER A 73 10.70 -0.22 25.04
CA SER A 73 11.45 -1.43 25.27
C SER A 73 10.50 -2.64 25.35
N ASN A 74 11.04 -3.84 25.39
CA ASN A 74 10.23 -5.05 25.59
C ASN A 74 9.47 -5.05 26.92
N HIS A 75 9.87 -4.24 27.90
CA HIS A 75 9.16 -4.09 29.18
C HIS A 75 7.87 -3.27 29.05
N ASP A 76 7.78 -2.41 28.02
CA ASP A 76 6.60 -1.61 27.75
C ASP A 76 5.49 -2.41 27.04
N VAL A 77 5.84 -3.62 26.58
CA VAL A 77 4.94 -4.52 25.84
C VAL A 77 4.46 -5.63 26.78
N GLY A 78 3.19 -5.59 27.12
CA GLY A 78 2.53 -6.67 27.85
C GLY A 78 2.05 -7.80 26.94
N PRO A 79 1.44 -8.86 27.48
CA PRO A 79 0.96 -9.99 26.72
C PRO A 79 -0.11 -9.64 25.67
N ASN A 80 -0.79 -8.51 25.84
CA ASN A 80 -1.84 -8.03 24.94
C ASN A 80 -1.42 -6.80 24.11
N GLY A 81 -0.12 -6.45 24.08
CA GLY A 81 0.43 -5.34 23.34
C GLY A 81 1.03 -4.21 24.17
N LEU A 82 1.30 -3.08 23.52
CA LEU A 82 1.86 -1.89 24.16
C LEU A 82 0.82 -1.20 25.05
N ARG A 83 1.20 -0.88 26.29
CA ARG A 83 0.37 -0.09 27.19
C ARG A 83 0.70 1.38 27.07
N ILE A 84 -0.32 2.20 26.85
CA ILE A 84 -0.23 3.65 26.77
C ILE A 84 -1.24 4.23 27.73
N ALA A 85 -0.82 5.20 28.51
CA ALA A 85 -1.70 5.98 29.34
C ALA A 85 -1.82 7.40 28.79
N VAL A 86 -3.03 7.92 28.76
CA VAL A 86 -3.37 9.25 28.25
C VAL A 86 -4.18 9.98 29.31
N GLN A 87 -3.74 11.17 29.68
CA GLN A 87 -4.53 12.05 30.53
C GLN A 87 -5.37 12.99 29.68
N ILE A 88 -6.68 12.86 29.80
CA ILE A 88 -7.68 13.64 29.07
C ILE A 88 -8.57 14.34 30.09
N GLY A 89 -8.57 15.68 30.10
CA GLY A 89 -9.24 16.41 31.16
C GLY A 89 -8.71 16.04 32.54
N GLU A 90 -9.58 15.61 33.42
CA GLU A 90 -9.24 15.11 34.78
C GLU A 90 -9.10 13.60 34.85
N SER A 91 -9.35 12.87 33.75
CA SER A 91 -9.36 11.41 33.69
C SER A 91 -8.09 10.87 33.08
N THR A 92 -7.66 9.69 33.53
CA THR A 92 -6.58 8.92 32.91
C THR A 92 -7.16 7.68 32.24
N LEU A 93 -6.90 7.52 30.96
CA LEU A 93 -7.27 6.36 30.17
C LEU A 93 -6.03 5.53 29.91
N GLU A 94 -6.02 4.27 30.37
CA GLU A 94 -5.01 3.30 29.93
C GLU A 94 -5.57 2.43 28.81
N VAL A 95 -4.83 2.35 27.71
CA VAL A 95 -5.19 1.52 26.57
C VAL A 95 -4.05 0.53 26.26
N GLN A 96 -4.44 -0.66 25.85
CA GLN A 96 -3.52 -1.63 25.28
C GLN A 96 -3.67 -1.62 23.76
N HIS A 97 -2.63 -1.19 23.08
CA HIS A 97 -2.58 -1.27 21.63
C HIS A 97 -1.98 -2.61 21.24
N PRO A 98 -2.69 -3.47 20.51
CA PRO A 98 -2.13 -4.71 20.03
C PRO A 98 -0.97 -4.38 19.10
N LEU A 99 0.25 -4.45 19.63
CA LEU A 99 1.41 -4.58 18.76
C LEU A 99 1.30 -5.97 18.13
N PRO A 100 1.66 -6.12 16.87
CA PRO A 100 1.67 -7.43 16.26
C PRO A 100 2.60 -8.33 17.08
N VAL A 101 2.00 -9.26 17.79
CA VAL A 101 2.75 -10.32 18.47
C VAL A 101 3.40 -11.16 17.37
N PRO A 102 4.70 -11.45 17.42
CA PRO A 102 5.29 -12.40 16.49
C PRO A 102 4.49 -13.69 16.57
N LEU A 103 3.86 -14.09 15.47
CA LEU A 103 3.26 -15.42 15.41
C LEU A 103 4.37 -16.42 15.74
N PRO A 104 4.11 -17.43 16.60
CA PRO A 104 5.07 -18.49 16.83
C PRO A 104 5.46 -19.06 15.48
N ALA A 105 6.77 -19.18 15.25
CA ALA A 105 7.31 -19.73 14.00
C ALA A 105 6.54 -21.02 13.69
N PRO A 106 6.08 -21.22 12.43
CA PRO A 106 5.39 -22.42 12.06
C PRO A 106 6.27 -23.61 12.46
N SER A 107 5.77 -24.46 13.34
CA SER A 107 6.51 -25.49 14.08
C SER A 107 7.12 -26.62 13.26
N LYS A 108 7.25 -26.47 11.94
CA LYS A 108 7.63 -27.55 11.02
C LYS A 108 8.91 -27.33 10.21
N ILE A 109 9.53 -26.15 10.29
CA ILE A 109 10.86 -25.94 9.68
C ILE A 109 11.82 -25.61 10.81
N PRO A 110 12.81 -26.47 11.12
CA PRO A 110 13.82 -26.16 12.11
C PRO A 110 14.47 -24.81 11.79
N GLN A 111 14.64 -23.95 12.79
CA GLN A 111 15.24 -22.61 12.66
C GLN A 111 16.58 -22.63 11.92
N PHE A 112 17.32 -23.76 12.06
CA PHE A 112 18.56 -24.02 11.35
C PHE A 112 18.39 -23.99 9.83
N PHE A 113 17.39 -24.70 9.27
CA PHE A 113 17.14 -24.74 7.82
C PHE A 113 16.65 -23.40 7.29
N TYR A 114 15.89 -22.69 8.11
CA TYR A 114 15.45 -21.33 7.79
C TYR A 114 16.66 -20.38 7.66
N ASN A 115 17.53 -20.35 8.67
CA ASN A 115 18.73 -19.52 8.68
C ASN A 115 19.71 -19.89 7.57
N LEU A 116 19.82 -21.18 7.27
CA LEU A 116 20.64 -21.67 6.15
C LEU A 116 20.10 -21.18 4.80
N ARG A 117 18.79 -21.23 4.61
CA ARG A 117 18.13 -20.72 3.40
C ARG A 117 18.26 -19.20 3.26
N LEU A 118 18.17 -18.47 4.35
CA LEU A 118 18.38 -17.03 4.39
C LEU A 118 19.80 -16.67 3.98
N LYS A 119 20.82 -17.30 4.58
CA LYS A 119 22.24 -17.11 4.22
C LYS A 119 22.52 -17.45 2.75
N PHE A 120 21.89 -18.51 2.23
CA PHE A 120 22.03 -18.88 0.83
C PHE A 120 21.45 -17.81 -0.12
N LEU A 121 20.31 -17.21 0.23
CA LEU A 121 19.71 -16.13 -0.54
C LEU A 121 20.53 -14.84 -0.47
N GLU A 122 21.07 -14.50 0.71
CA GLU A 122 22.00 -13.37 0.89
C GLU A 122 23.29 -13.56 0.07
N GLN A 123 23.83 -14.77 0.04
CA GLN A 123 24.99 -15.07 -0.79
C GLN A 123 24.67 -14.92 -2.28
N ARG A 124 23.51 -15.42 -2.74
CA ARG A 124 23.06 -15.24 -4.13
C ARG A 124 22.83 -13.79 -4.51
N GLU A 125 22.35 -12.98 -3.59
CA GLU A 125 22.20 -11.53 -3.77
C GLU A 125 23.56 -10.85 -3.95
N ARG A 126 24.56 -11.22 -3.12
CA ARG A 126 25.94 -10.70 -3.20
C ARG A 126 26.70 -11.16 -4.45
N THR A 127 26.43 -12.35 -4.95
CA THR A 127 27.11 -12.94 -6.13
C THR A 127 26.33 -12.74 -7.43
N ALA A 128 25.22 -12.01 -7.39
CA ALA A 128 24.42 -11.74 -8.58
C ALA A 128 25.20 -10.89 -9.58
N THR A 129 25.29 -11.36 -10.80
CA THR A 129 26.03 -10.71 -11.90
C THR A 129 25.12 -9.82 -12.76
N SER A 130 23.81 -9.87 -12.53
CA SER A 130 22.83 -9.03 -13.24
C SER A 130 21.78 -8.45 -12.27
N PRO A 131 21.17 -7.28 -12.60
CA PRO A 131 20.09 -6.69 -11.82
C PRO A 131 18.90 -7.65 -11.59
N ALA A 132 18.56 -8.45 -12.61
CA ALA A 132 17.48 -9.43 -12.52
C ALA A 132 17.79 -10.57 -11.52
N GLN A 133 19.04 -11.03 -11.46
CA GLN A 133 19.46 -12.04 -10.48
C GLN A 133 19.46 -11.47 -9.06
N CYS A 134 19.94 -10.25 -8.90
CA CYS A 134 19.92 -9.54 -7.63
C CYS A 134 18.48 -9.37 -7.14
N TRP A 135 17.61 -8.84 -7.98
CA TRP A 135 16.18 -8.68 -7.68
C TRP A 135 15.52 -10.00 -7.28
N ASN A 136 15.78 -11.08 -8.02
CA ASN A 136 15.24 -12.41 -7.73
C ASN A 136 15.64 -12.92 -6.34
N ALA A 137 16.91 -12.76 -5.98
CA ALA A 137 17.42 -13.17 -4.67
C ALA A 137 16.81 -12.33 -3.56
N THR A 138 16.76 -11.01 -3.77
CA THR A 138 16.19 -10.04 -2.83
C THR A 138 14.71 -10.31 -2.57
N LEU A 139 13.91 -10.49 -3.62
CA LEU A 139 12.48 -10.76 -3.50
C LEU A 139 12.21 -12.07 -2.74
N ARG A 140 12.94 -13.15 -3.08
CA ARG A 140 12.83 -14.44 -2.37
C ARG A 140 13.22 -14.31 -0.91
N ARG A 141 14.25 -13.51 -0.60
CA ARG A 141 14.69 -13.22 0.76
C ARG A 141 13.60 -12.47 1.53
N HIS A 142 13.00 -11.43 0.95
CA HIS A 142 11.90 -10.69 1.57
C HIS A 142 10.68 -11.58 1.85
N LEU A 143 10.28 -12.40 0.89
CA LEU A 143 9.17 -13.35 1.07
C LEU A 143 9.48 -14.42 2.12
N LEU A 144 10.73 -14.85 2.25
CA LEU A 144 11.14 -15.78 3.29
C LEU A 144 11.10 -15.12 4.67
N LEU A 145 11.64 -13.90 4.80
CA LEU A 145 11.60 -13.11 6.04
C LEU A 145 10.17 -12.79 6.45
N ARG A 146 9.27 -12.54 5.49
CA ARG A 146 7.85 -12.34 5.75
C ARG A 146 7.18 -13.53 6.43
N LYS A 147 7.46 -14.77 6.02
CA LYS A 147 6.91 -15.96 6.67
C LYS A 147 7.30 -16.06 8.15
N GLN A 148 8.41 -15.44 8.54
CA GLN A 148 8.88 -15.37 9.92
C GLN A 148 8.37 -14.13 10.67
N ARG A 149 8.13 -13.02 9.94
CA ARG A 149 7.84 -11.68 10.50
C ARG A 149 6.42 -11.18 10.22
N ALA A 150 5.48 -12.06 9.96
CA ALA A 150 4.13 -11.75 9.48
C ALA A 150 3.35 -10.66 10.25
N ASN A 151 3.98 -9.88 11.14
CA ASN A 151 3.29 -8.91 11.98
C ASN A 151 4.09 -7.68 12.44
N ILE A 152 5.21 -7.27 11.83
CA ILE A 152 6.02 -6.24 12.48
C ILE A 152 6.08 -4.87 11.79
N PHE A 153 5.78 -4.67 10.50
CA PHE A 153 5.94 -3.35 9.87
C PHE A 153 4.89 -2.98 8.83
N ARG A 154 4.22 -1.87 9.05
CA ARG A 154 3.46 -1.08 8.08
C ARG A 154 4.32 0.02 7.41
N ARG A 155 5.31 -0.30 6.67
CA ARG A 155 5.40 0.12 5.28
C ARG A 155 4.71 -0.98 4.52
N SER A 156 3.87 -0.65 3.55
CA SER A 156 3.19 -1.71 2.81
C SER A 156 4.28 -2.65 2.29
N HIS A 157 4.03 -3.93 2.32
CA HIS A 157 5.02 -4.89 1.81
C HIS A 157 5.30 -4.59 0.33
N ALA A 158 4.33 -3.99 -0.35
CA ALA A 158 4.45 -3.43 -1.68
C ALA A 158 5.56 -2.39 -1.77
N ASP A 159 5.59 -1.39 -0.88
CA ASP A 159 6.60 -0.32 -0.88
C ASP A 159 8.03 -0.85 -0.72
N ALA A 160 8.21 -1.84 0.16
CA ALA A 160 9.53 -2.44 0.36
C ALA A 160 9.98 -3.20 -0.89
N LEU A 161 9.08 -3.99 -1.49
CA LEU A 161 9.37 -4.78 -2.69
C LEU A 161 9.57 -3.90 -3.92
N LEU A 162 8.74 -2.88 -4.11
CA LEU A 162 8.92 -1.90 -5.18
C LEU A 162 10.18 -1.06 -4.98
N GLY A 163 10.56 -0.77 -3.73
CA GLY A 163 11.81 -0.10 -3.41
C GLY A 163 13.05 -0.89 -3.82
N ASP A 164 13.02 -2.21 -3.67
CA ASP A 164 14.10 -3.10 -4.14
C ASP A 164 14.05 -3.27 -5.67
N PHE A 165 12.85 -3.30 -6.25
CA PHE A 165 12.66 -3.27 -7.70
C PHE A 165 13.26 -2.00 -8.32
N ALA A 166 13.02 -0.83 -7.72
CA ALA A 166 13.56 0.45 -8.21
C ALA A 166 15.10 0.48 -8.21
N LYS A 167 15.73 -0.17 -7.22
CA LYS A 167 17.20 -0.33 -7.20
C LYS A 167 17.70 -1.26 -8.31
N ALA A 168 16.96 -2.35 -8.57
CA ALA A 168 17.34 -3.36 -9.55
C ALA A 168 17.03 -2.94 -10.99
N VAL A 169 16.00 -2.12 -11.19
CA VAL A 169 15.52 -1.64 -12.50
C VAL A 169 15.32 -0.12 -12.43
N PRO A 170 16.40 0.66 -12.41
CA PRO A 170 16.31 2.11 -12.24
C PRO A 170 15.73 2.85 -13.45
N GLU A 171 15.59 2.20 -14.60
CA GLU A 171 15.06 2.76 -15.86
C GLU A 171 13.82 1.98 -16.33
N ALA A 172 12.92 1.64 -15.41
CA ALA A 172 11.74 0.85 -15.73
C ALA A 172 10.77 1.60 -16.65
N ILE A 173 10.12 0.82 -17.53
CA ILE A 173 8.90 1.22 -18.25
C ILE A 173 7.72 0.72 -17.41
N PHE A 174 6.85 1.62 -17.00
CA PHE A 174 5.68 1.27 -16.20
C PHE A 174 4.35 1.69 -16.85
N LEU A 175 3.30 1.01 -16.43
CA LEU A 175 1.92 1.40 -16.65
C LEU A 175 1.20 1.35 -15.31
N GLN A 176 0.55 2.44 -14.93
CA GLN A 176 -0.29 2.54 -13.73
C GLN A 176 -1.71 2.87 -14.13
N ILE A 177 -2.65 2.02 -13.75
CA ILE A 177 -4.09 2.17 -13.98
C ILE A 177 -4.75 2.41 -12.63
N GLY A 178 -5.44 3.56 -12.47
CA GLY A 178 -5.89 4.11 -11.21
C GLY A 178 -4.75 4.85 -10.51
N ALA A 179 -4.31 5.96 -11.12
CA ALA A 179 -3.20 6.75 -10.57
C ALA A 179 -3.66 7.79 -9.56
N ASN A 180 -4.97 8.00 -9.44
CA ASN A 180 -5.56 8.96 -8.52
C ASN A 180 -4.93 10.36 -8.68
N ASP A 181 -4.61 11.06 -7.58
CA ASP A 181 -3.93 12.35 -7.60
C ASP A 181 -2.40 12.26 -7.81
N GLY A 182 -1.85 11.03 -7.93
CA GLY A 182 -0.42 10.74 -8.06
C GLY A 182 0.39 11.02 -6.79
N LEU A 183 -0.24 11.06 -5.64
CA LEU A 183 0.40 11.28 -4.33
C LEU A 183 -0.21 10.42 -3.22
N THR A 184 -1.51 10.56 -3.01
CA THR A 184 -2.20 9.96 -1.89
C THR A 184 -2.39 8.47 -2.16
N GLY A 185 -1.76 7.61 -1.35
CA GLY A 185 -1.79 6.15 -1.57
C GLY A 185 -0.97 5.66 -2.76
N ASP A 186 -0.40 6.54 -3.58
CA ASP A 186 0.35 6.14 -4.77
C ASP A 186 1.66 5.40 -4.43
N PRO A 187 1.80 4.13 -4.78
CA PRO A 187 2.99 3.34 -4.48
C PRO A 187 4.23 3.79 -5.27
N LEU A 188 4.06 4.53 -6.38
CA LEU A 188 5.15 4.93 -7.27
C LEU A 188 5.73 6.31 -6.94
N HIS A 189 4.93 7.20 -6.33
CA HIS A 189 5.30 8.59 -6.11
C HIS A 189 6.68 8.76 -5.46
N HIS A 190 6.88 8.16 -4.31
CA HIS A 190 8.13 8.29 -3.55
C HIS A 190 9.31 7.53 -4.19
N LEU A 191 9.03 6.55 -5.05
CA LEU A 191 10.05 5.78 -5.76
C LEU A 191 10.60 6.58 -6.94
N MET A 192 9.74 7.22 -7.69
CA MET A 192 10.14 8.08 -8.82
C MET A 192 10.96 9.30 -8.37
N ALA A 193 10.76 9.77 -7.14
CA ALA A 193 11.53 10.87 -6.56
C ALA A 193 12.94 10.44 -6.08
N ARG A 194 13.29 9.16 -6.10
CA ARG A 194 14.60 8.68 -5.60
C ARG A 194 15.73 9.03 -6.57
N PRO A 195 16.89 9.45 -6.06
CA PRO A 195 18.06 9.65 -6.89
C PRO A 195 18.43 8.38 -7.68
N GLY A 196 18.65 8.55 -8.97
CA GLY A 196 19.02 7.45 -9.87
C GLY A 196 17.86 6.66 -10.47
N VAL A 197 16.63 6.86 -10.03
CA VAL A 197 15.43 6.31 -10.67
C VAL A 197 15.03 7.21 -11.83
N ARG A 198 14.94 6.63 -13.02
CA ARG A 198 14.56 7.29 -14.28
C ARG A 198 13.44 6.49 -14.96
N TRP A 199 12.38 6.25 -14.22
CA TRP A 199 11.23 5.54 -14.74
C TRP A 199 10.47 6.39 -15.75
N ARG A 200 9.94 5.75 -16.76
CA ARG A 200 9.05 6.35 -17.74
C ARG A 200 7.81 5.49 -17.91
N GLY A 201 6.70 6.10 -18.23
CA GLY A 201 5.48 5.32 -18.39
C GLY A 201 4.23 6.13 -18.52
N VAL A 202 3.11 5.44 -18.40
CA VAL A 202 1.77 6.00 -18.53
C VAL A 202 1.03 5.86 -17.21
N MET A 203 0.37 6.93 -16.80
CA MET A 203 -0.56 6.95 -15.66
C MET A 203 -1.97 7.25 -16.17
N VAL A 204 -2.92 6.45 -15.71
CA VAL A 204 -4.32 6.50 -16.15
C VAL A 204 -5.22 6.81 -14.97
N GLU A 205 -6.06 7.85 -15.09
CA GLU A 205 -7.01 8.25 -14.06
C GLU A 205 -8.31 8.76 -14.70
N PRO A 206 -9.48 8.15 -14.41
CA PRO A 206 -10.75 8.54 -15.02
C PRO A 206 -11.42 9.76 -14.41
N VAL A 207 -11.16 10.08 -13.13
CA VAL A 207 -11.90 11.12 -12.42
C VAL A 207 -11.28 12.49 -12.68
N ALA A 208 -12.07 13.42 -13.22
CA ALA A 208 -11.57 14.68 -13.77
C ALA A 208 -10.77 15.53 -12.77
N HIS A 209 -11.21 15.67 -11.51
CA HIS A 209 -10.51 16.48 -10.52
C HIS A 209 -9.23 15.82 -10.00
N LEU A 210 -9.19 14.48 -9.90
CA LEU A 210 -8.00 13.72 -9.55
C LEU A 210 -6.99 13.77 -10.70
N PHE A 211 -7.45 13.58 -11.93
CA PHE A 211 -6.61 13.73 -13.13
C PHE A 211 -6.02 15.14 -13.26
N ALA A 212 -6.75 16.19 -12.88
CA ALA A 212 -6.22 17.54 -12.88
C ALA A 212 -5.07 17.71 -11.88
N GLN A 213 -5.18 17.12 -10.69
CA GLN A 213 -4.11 17.11 -9.68
C GLN A 213 -2.91 16.29 -10.15
N LEU A 214 -3.14 15.10 -10.71
CA LEU A 214 -2.12 14.25 -11.32
C LEU A 214 -1.36 15.01 -12.41
N SER A 215 -2.10 15.69 -13.30
CA SER A 215 -1.53 16.49 -14.40
C SER A 215 -0.66 17.64 -13.90
N GLN A 216 -1.12 18.36 -12.89
CA GLN A 216 -0.35 19.43 -12.27
C GLN A 216 0.96 18.90 -11.66
N ARG A 217 0.91 17.73 -11.02
CA ARG A 217 2.06 17.09 -10.37
C ARG A 217 3.13 16.68 -11.35
N HIS A 218 2.74 16.16 -12.51
CA HIS A 218 3.65 15.68 -13.54
C HIS A 218 3.89 16.66 -14.69
N ALA A 219 3.41 17.91 -14.61
CA ALA A 219 3.50 18.91 -15.69
C ALA A 219 4.91 19.14 -16.22
N ASN A 220 5.93 18.98 -15.40
CA ASN A 220 7.35 19.18 -15.75
C ASN A 220 8.12 17.85 -15.92
N ASN A 221 7.45 16.72 -15.98
CA ASN A 221 8.09 15.42 -16.14
C ASN A 221 7.73 14.78 -17.49
N PRO A 222 8.52 15.01 -18.55
CA PRO A 222 8.22 14.49 -19.87
C PRO A 222 8.35 12.96 -20.00
N ALA A 223 8.86 12.29 -18.99
CA ALA A 223 8.94 10.84 -18.95
C ALA A 223 7.60 10.17 -18.58
N ILE A 224 6.63 10.94 -18.12
CA ILE A 224 5.31 10.45 -17.69
C ILE A 224 4.25 10.96 -18.65
N GLU A 225 3.57 10.04 -19.32
CA GLU A 225 2.39 10.31 -20.12
C GLU A 225 1.13 10.09 -19.28
N LEU A 226 0.11 10.89 -19.51
CA LEU A 226 -1.13 10.85 -18.72
C LEU A 226 -2.33 10.58 -19.62
N GLU A 227 -3.23 9.71 -19.18
CA GLU A 227 -4.50 9.41 -19.89
C GLU A 227 -5.70 9.64 -18.98
N HIS A 228 -6.62 10.47 -19.42
CA HIS A 228 -7.87 10.80 -18.72
C HIS A 228 -8.99 9.87 -19.18
N VAL A 229 -8.95 8.60 -18.77
CA VAL A 229 -9.92 7.56 -19.15
C VAL A 229 -10.06 6.53 -18.06
N ALA A 230 -11.18 5.83 -18.04
CA ALA A 230 -11.31 4.54 -17.35
C ALA A 230 -10.76 3.40 -18.24
N ILE A 231 -10.35 2.30 -17.64
CA ILE A 231 -10.02 1.07 -18.36
C ILE A 231 -11.16 0.06 -18.17
N GLY A 232 -11.84 -0.22 -19.27
CA GLY A 232 -12.93 -1.18 -19.35
C GLY A 232 -12.66 -2.30 -20.34
N GLU A 233 -13.66 -3.10 -20.63
CA GLU A 233 -13.54 -4.21 -21.59
C GLU A 233 -13.59 -3.76 -23.04
N THR A 234 -14.19 -2.60 -23.31
CA THR A 234 -14.36 -2.04 -24.65
C THR A 234 -14.14 -0.54 -24.63
N ASP A 235 -13.76 0.00 -25.78
CA ASP A 235 -13.65 1.44 -25.99
C ASP A 235 -15.04 2.09 -26.01
N GLY A 236 -15.13 3.34 -25.54
CA GLY A 236 -16.37 4.12 -25.54
C GLY A 236 -16.55 4.98 -24.30
N THR A 237 -17.68 4.86 -23.66
CA THR A 237 -18.02 5.59 -22.43
C THR A 237 -18.43 4.58 -21.36
N ALA A 238 -17.95 4.78 -20.15
CA ALA A 238 -18.33 4.01 -18.97
C ALA A 238 -18.95 4.93 -17.90
N VAL A 239 -19.71 4.34 -16.98
CA VAL A 239 -20.19 5.05 -15.80
C VAL A 239 -19.25 4.71 -14.64
N ILE A 240 -18.60 5.73 -14.07
CA ILE A 240 -17.86 5.60 -12.82
C ILE A 240 -18.72 6.11 -11.68
N TYR A 241 -18.65 5.44 -10.55
CA TYR A 241 -19.34 5.83 -9.33
C TYR A 241 -18.30 6.39 -8.35
N ARG A 242 -18.62 7.49 -7.70
CA ARG A 242 -17.80 8.12 -6.68
C ARG A 242 -18.65 8.76 -5.59
N LEU A 243 -18.04 9.11 -4.48
CA LEU A 243 -18.71 9.88 -3.45
C LEU A 243 -18.72 11.37 -3.81
N ASN A 244 -19.79 12.04 -3.48
CA ASN A 244 -19.84 13.49 -3.48
C ASN A 244 -19.11 14.00 -2.24
N ILE A 245 -17.88 14.47 -2.44
CA ILE A 245 -16.97 14.90 -1.36
C ILE A 245 -17.25 16.34 -0.97
N THR A 246 -17.27 16.61 0.33
CA THR A 246 -17.38 17.92 0.93
C THR A 246 -16.06 18.30 1.63
N SER A 247 -15.92 19.57 2.03
CA SER A 247 -14.72 20.04 2.75
C SER A 247 -14.47 19.33 4.08
N ASP A 248 -15.50 18.71 4.64
CA ASP A 248 -15.44 18.04 5.94
C ASP A 248 -15.09 16.55 5.83
N ASP A 249 -14.96 16.05 4.60
CA ASP A 249 -14.66 14.65 4.36
C ASP A 249 -13.17 14.35 4.44
N SER A 250 -12.86 13.09 4.77
CA SER A 250 -11.52 12.57 4.65
C SER A 250 -11.09 12.50 3.18
N LEU A 251 -9.87 12.90 2.87
CA LEU A 251 -9.27 12.72 1.54
C LEU A 251 -9.28 11.27 1.07
N LEU A 252 -9.35 10.32 1.99
CA LEU A 252 -9.46 8.89 1.66
C LEU A 252 -10.76 8.53 0.95
N LEU A 253 -11.86 9.26 1.21
CA LEU A 253 -13.15 9.02 0.56
C LEU A 253 -13.13 9.43 -0.92
N ASP A 254 -12.28 10.37 -1.27
CA ASP A 254 -12.09 10.82 -2.66
C ASP A 254 -11.32 9.79 -3.52
N GLN A 255 -10.71 8.80 -2.87
CA GLN A 255 -9.88 7.77 -3.51
C GLN A 255 -10.62 6.46 -3.82
N LEU A 256 -11.93 6.42 -3.59
CA LEU A 256 -12.75 5.22 -3.76
C LEU A 256 -13.55 5.13 -5.07
N PRO A 257 -13.29 5.90 -6.16
CA PRO A 257 -14.09 5.79 -7.38
C PRO A 257 -13.98 4.39 -7.99
N SER A 258 -15.12 3.80 -8.34
CA SER A 258 -15.19 2.45 -8.90
C SER A 258 -16.12 2.38 -10.11
N LEU A 259 -15.80 1.53 -11.07
CA LEU A 259 -16.76 1.13 -12.13
C LEU A 259 -17.84 0.20 -11.61
N ASP A 260 -17.69 -0.33 -10.40
CA ASP A 260 -18.70 -1.17 -9.73
C ASP A 260 -19.36 -0.41 -8.57
N ARG A 261 -20.63 -0.01 -8.78
CA ARG A 261 -21.41 0.71 -7.76
C ARG A 261 -21.52 -0.08 -6.44
N ALA A 262 -21.66 -1.40 -6.52
CA ALA A 262 -21.82 -2.23 -5.33
C ALA A 262 -20.54 -2.28 -4.49
N THR A 263 -19.38 -2.30 -5.14
CA THR A 263 -18.09 -2.21 -4.46
C THR A 263 -17.94 -0.86 -3.76
N LEU A 264 -18.17 0.26 -4.46
CA LEU A 264 -18.14 1.58 -3.83
C LEU A 264 -19.09 1.67 -2.64
N GLN A 265 -20.32 1.17 -2.76
CA GLN A 265 -21.31 1.18 -1.69
C GLN A 265 -20.83 0.43 -0.45
N ARG A 266 -20.25 -0.77 -0.62
CA ARG A 266 -19.67 -1.56 0.48
C ARG A 266 -18.51 -0.84 1.14
N THR A 267 -17.61 -0.28 0.34
CA THR A 267 -16.41 0.41 0.85
C THR A 267 -16.80 1.71 1.55
N ALA A 268 -17.67 2.54 0.95
CA ALA A 268 -18.15 3.78 1.53
C ALA A 268 -18.82 3.56 2.90
N ALA A 269 -19.61 2.50 3.02
CA ALA A 269 -20.28 2.15 4.28
C ALA A 269 -19.29 1.85 5.42
N GLN A 270 -18.10 1.30 5.11
CA GLN A 270 -17.04 1.06 6.12
C GLN A 270 -16.48 2.37 6.69
N PHE A 271 -16.55 3.45 5.91
CA PHE A 271 -16.14 4.78 6.34
C PHE A 271 -17.31 5.63 6.85
N GLY A 272 -18.50 5.04 7.00
CA GLY A 272 -19.69 5.74 7.50
C GLY A 272 -20.33 6.70 6.49
N ALA A 273 -19.95 6.64 5.22
CA ALA A 273 -20.57 7.44 4.17
C ALA A 273 -21.90 6.81 3.73
N SER A 274 -22.92 7.66 3.60
CA SER A 274 -24.26 7.22 3.20
C SER A 274 -24.38 7.03 1.68
N GLU A 275 -25.27 6.14 1.26
CA GLU A 275 -25.45 5.76 -0.15
C GLU A 275 -25.96 6.90 -1.04
N ASP A 276 -26.74 7.83 -0.49
CA ASP A 276 -27.27 9.00 -1.20
C ASP A 276 -26.16 9.97 -1.67
N ARG A 277 -24.95 9.80 -1.14
CA ARG A 277 -23.77 10.55 -1.58
C ARG A 277 -23.09 9.95 -2.81
N ILE A 278 -23.50 8.76 -3.24
CA ILE A 278 -22.92 8.14 -4.42
C ILE A 278 -23.49 8.82 -5.66
N ILE A 279 -22.59 9.39 -6.46
CA ILE A 279 -22.91 9.99 -7.74
C ILE A 279 -22.32 9.16 -8.88
N ALA A 280 -23.03 9.17 -10.01
CA ALA A 280 -22.60 8.51 -11.24
C ALA A 280 -22.10 9.57 -12.24
N GLU A 281 -20.96 9.31 -12.85
CA GLU A 281 -20.32 10.21 -13.81
C GLU A 281 -19.95 9.42 -15.07
N ASN A 282 -20.24 9.98 -16.25
CA ASN A 282 -19.79 9.39 -17.50
C ASN A 282 -18.33 9.78 -17.77
N VAL A 283 -17.49 8.78 -18.02
CA VAL A 283 -16.08 8.95 -18.33
C VAL A 283 -15.75 8.25 -19.64
N ASN A 284 -14.76 8.76 -20.37
CA ASN A 284 -14.20 8.04 -21.50
C ASN A 284 -13.60 6.72 -21.02
N CYS A 285 -13.75 5.69 -21.82
CA CYS A 285 -13.30 4.34 -21.52
C CYS A 285 -12.49 3.78 -22.68
N LEU A 286 -11.37 3.14 -22.35
CA LEU A 286 -10.54 2.42 -23.31
C LEU A 286 -10.35 0.97 -22.84
N SER A 287 -10.20 0.08 -23.81
CA SER A 287 -9.65 -1.26 -23.56
C SER A 287 -8.14 -1.17 -23.34
N VAL A 288 -7.57 -2.16 -22.66
CA VAL A 288 -6.12 -2.27 -22.49
C VAL A 288 -5.40 -2.27 -23.83
N GLU A 289 -5.92 -2.96 -24.84
CA GLU A 289 -5.29 -3.02 -26.16
C GLU A 289 -5.21 -1.64 -26.81
N THR A 290 -6.29 -0.85 -26.75
CA THR A 290 -6.30 0.51 -27.31
C THR A 290 -5.36 1.43 -26.55
N LEU A 291 -5.30 1.34 -25.23
CA LEU A 291 -4.35 2.10 -24.42
C LEU A 291 -2.90 1.78 -24.82
N LEU A 292 -2.54 0.50 -24.85
CA LEU A 292 -1.19 0.04 -25.21
C LEU A 292 -0.78 0.50 -26.62
N ARG A 293 -1.71 0.43 -27.57
CA ARG A 293 -1.48 0.88 -28.95
C ARG A 293 -1.28 2.40 -29.02
N ARG A 294 -2.10 3.19 -28.30
CA ARG A 294 -2.04 4.65 -28.26
C ARG A 294 -0.70 5.16 -27.75
N HIS A 295 -0.17 4.52 -26.70
CA HIS A 295 1.11 4.88 -26.08
C HIS A 295 2.30 4.05 -26.60
N HIS A 296 2.12 3.29 -27.68
CA HIS A 296 3.18 2.46 -28.28
C HIS A 296 3.87 1.52 -27.30
N ILE A 297 3.13 0.99 -26.30
CA ILE A 297 3.66 0.10 -25.28
C ILE A 297 3.76 -1.32 -25.84
N SER A 298 4.97 -1.77 -26.10
CA SER A 298 5.26 -3.13 -26.59
C SER A 298 5.82 -4.05 -25.50
N GLN A 299 6.36 -3.50 -24.41
CA GLN A 299 6.88 -4.22 -23.25
C GLN A 299 6.72 -3.38 -21.99
N LEU A 300 6.68 -4.03 -20.85
CA LEU A 300 6.57 -3.39 -19.53
C LEU A 300 7.60 -4.01 -18.57
N ASP A 301 8.10 -3.20 -17.65
CA ASP A 301 8.85 -3.67 -16.50
C ASP A 301 7.97 -3.77 -15.26
N LEU A 302 7.04 -2.82 -15.11
CA LEU A 302 6.12 -2.73 -13.98
C LEU A 302 4.71 -2.43 -14.47
N LEU A 303 3.74 -3.21 -13.97
CA LEU A 303 2.32 -2.95 -14.13
C LEU A 303 1.70 -2.74 -12.75
N VAL A 304 1.00 -1.63 -12.57
CA VAL A 304 0.23 -1.32 -11.35
C VAL A 304 -1.23 -1.16 -11.74
N ILE A 305 -2.10 -1.84 -11.04
CA ILE A 305 -3.56 -1.79 -11.23
C ILE A 305 -4.17 -1.54 -9.85
N ASP A 306 -4.93 -0.46 -9.73
CA ASP A 306 -5.68 -0.10 -8.54
C ASP A 306 -6.97 0.59 -9.01
N THR A 307 -8.01 -0.19 -9.16
CA THR A 307 -9.27 0.21 -9.80
C THR A 307 -10.48 -0.04 -8.93
N GLU A 308 -10.22 -0.18 -7.63
CA GLU A 308 -11.28 -0.26 -6.61
C GLU A 308 -12.33 -1.34 -6.95
N GLY A 309 -11.81 -2.57 -7.23
CA GLY A 309 -12.62 -3.76 -7.49
C GLY A 309 -12.83 -4.13 -8.96
N TRP A 310 -12.23 -3.38 -9.90
CA TRP A 310 -12.25 -3.74 -11.32
C TRP A 310 -10.95 -4.43 -11.78
N ASP A 311 -10.01 -4.64 -10.86
CA ASP A 311 -8.63 -5.08 -11.07
C ASP A 311 -8.52 -6.38 -11.84
N TRP A 312 -9.32 -7.39 -11.52
CA TRP A 312 -9.33 -8.64 -12.26
C TRP A 312 -9.78 -8.45 -13.73
N LYS A 313 -10.79 -7.61 -13.97
CA LYS A 313 -11.31 -7.33 -15.31
C LYS A 313 -10.32 -6.57 -16.16
N VAL A 314 -9.47 -5.74 -15.53
CA VAL A 314 -8.34 -5.07 -16.18
C VAL A 314 -7.19 -6.06 -16.40
N LEU A 315 -6.74 -6.76 -15.36
CA LEU A 315 -5.59 -7.66 -15.40
C LEU A 315 -5.72 -8.73 -16.50
N ARG A 316 -6.90 -9.33 -16.64
CA ARG A 316 -7.13 -10.41 -17.61
C ARG A 316 -7.05 -9.98 -19.09
N GLN A 317 -7.05 -8.67 -19.38
CA GLN A 317 -6.92 -8.15 -20.75
C GLN A 317 -5.46 -8.07 -21.21
N PHE A 318 -4.50 -8.19 -20.29
CA PHE A 318 -3.08 -8.10 -20.65
C PHE A 318 -2.56 -9.39 -21.26
N ASP A 319 -1.92 -9.28 -22.44
CA ASP A 319 -1.07 -10.36 -22.97
C ASP A 319 0.27 -10.35 -22.23
N LEU A 320 0.31 -11.12 -21.12
CA LEU A 320 1.47 -11.18 -20.25
C LEU A 320 2.67 -11.92 -20.87
N ASP A 321 2.45 -12.69 -21.93
CA ASP A 321 3.56 -13.36 -22.66
C ASP A 321 4.23 -12.42 -23.65
N ARG A 322 3.51 -11.46 -24.17
CA ARG A 322 4.03 -10.40 -25.03
C ARG A 322 4.71 -9.29 -24.23
N LEU A 323 3.98 -8.71 -23.27
CA LEU A 323 4.42 -7.52 -22.51
C LEU A 323 5.48 -7.83 -21.46
N ARG A 324 5.41 -8.99 -20.85
CA ARG A 324 6.37 -9.54 -19.90
C ARG A 324 6.76 -8.60 -18.74
N PRO A 325 5.81 -7.96 -18.05
CA PRO A 325 6.16 -7.16 -16.88
C PRO A 325 6.96 -8.01 -15.89
N LYS A 326 8.03 -7.44 -15.34
CA LYS A 326 8.83 -8.10 -14.29
C LYS A 326 8.10 -8.20 -12.99
N VAL A 327 7.30 -7.15 -12.71
CA VAL A 327 6.46 -7.03 -11.52
C VAL A 327 5.08 -6.54 -11.92
N ILE A 328 4.06 -7.13 -11.31
CA ILE A 328 2.67 -6.69 -11.36
C ILE A 328 2.22 -6.47 -9.91
N LEU A 329 1.73 -5.27 -9.62
CA LEU A 329 1.03 -4.94 -8.38
C LEU A 329 -0.44 -4.73 -8.72
N TYR A 330 -1.36 -5.35 -7.98
CA TYR A 330 -2.79 -5.10 -8.16
C TYR A 330 -3.52 -5.19 -6.82
N GLU A 331 -4.59 -4.42 -6.69
CA GLU A 331 -5.43 -4.49 -5.52
C GLU A 331 -6.34 -5.74 -5.56
N HIS A 332 -6.39 -6.50 -4.47
CA HIS A 332 -7.22 -7.69 -4.40
C HIS A 332 -8.29 -7.61 -3.31
N GLN A 333 -8.25 -6.59 -2.43
CA GLN A 333 -9.15 -6.53 -1.28
C GLN A 333 -10.63 -6.41 -1.69
N HIS A 334 -10.90 -5.74 -2.80
CA HIS A 334 -12.25 -5.52 -3.32
C HIS A 334 -12.74 -6.61 -4.27
N LEU A 335 -11.86 -7.55 -4.66
CA LEU A 335 -12.21 -8.67 -5.53
C LEU A 335 -12.97 -9.75 -4.76
N GLU A 336 -13.98 -10.33 -5.40
CA GLU A 336 -14.65 -11.52 -4.91
C GLU A 336 -13.68 -12.73 -4.88
N ASN A 337 -13.96 -13.71 -4.01
CA ASN A 337 -13.07 -14.86 -3.83
C ASN A 337 -12.80 -15.61 -5.15
N GLU A 338 -13.80 -15.69 -6.02
CA GLU A 338 -13.69 -16.33 -7.33
C GLU A 338 -12.76 -15.53 -8.26
N GLU A 339 -12.88 -14.20 -8.27
CA GLU A 339 -12.01 -13.32 -9.05
C GLU A 339 -10.57 -13.39 -8.57
N ARG A 340 -10.33 -13.39 -7.25
CA ARG A 340 -9.00 -13.61 -6.66
C ARG A 340 -8.38 -14.93 -7.12
N GLN A 341 -9.19 -16.00 -7.12
CA GLN A 341 -8.71 -17.30 -7.59
C GLN A 341 -8.40 -17.28 -9.08
N ARG A 342 -9.25 -16.66 -9.91
CA ARG A 342 -9.02 -16.50 -11.35
C ARG A 342 -7.76 -15.68 -11.64
N ALA A 343 -7.53 -14.58 -10.93
CA ALA A 343 -6.34 -13.75 -11.05
C ALA A 343 -5.06 -14.57 -10.75
N ARG A 344 -5.05 -15.32 -9.64
CA ARG A 344 -3.92 -16.21 -9.29
C ARG A 344 -3.66 -17.29 -10.33
N GLN A 345 -4.71 -17.93 -10.86
CA GLN A 345 -4.57 -18.94 -11.90
C GLN A 345 -4.07 -18.34 -13.22
N PHE A 346 -4.56 -17.16 -13.58
CA PHE A 346 -4.11 -16.42 -14.76
C PHE A 346 -2.62 -16.10 -14.67
N LEU A 347 -2.18 -15.51 -13.56
CA LEU A 347 -0.78 -15.21 -13.31
C LEU A 347 0.11 -16.46 -13.31
N ALA A 348 -0.35 -17.56 -12.70
CA ALA A 348 0.38 -18.82 -12.66
C ALA A 348 0.55 -19.44 -14.06
N ARG A 349 -0.47 -19.38 -14.95
CA ARG A 349 -0.41 -19.84 -16.35
C ARG A 349 0.66 -19.09 -17.14
N HIS A 350 0.89 -17.82 -16.83
CA HIS A 350 1.94 -16.99 -17.45
C HIS A 350 3.27 -17.02 -16.68
N ALA A 351 3.49 -18.05 -15.84
CA ALA A 351 4.71 -18.29 -15.09
C ALA A 351 5.06 -17.19 -14.06
N TYR A 352 4.06 -16.46 -13.55
CA TYR A 352 4.24 -15.55 -12.42
C TYR A 352 4.11 -16.29 -11.10
N ASN A 353 4.97 -15.96 -10.15
CA ASN A 353 4.72 -16.20 -8.74
C ASN A 353 3.85 -15.05 -8.23
N CYS A 354 2.98 -15.33 -7.27
CA CYS A 354 2.11 -14.32 -6.69
C CYS A 354 2.09 -14.42 -5.17
N ALA A 355 2.02 -13.28 -4.49
CA ALA A 355 1.84 -13.19 -3.04
C ALA A 355 0.81 -12.09 -2.74
N GLU A 356 -0.23 -12.46 -2.02
CA GLU A 356 -1.20 -11.52 -1.46
C GLU A 356 -0.64 -10.91 -0.17
N MET A 357 -0.86 -9.63 0.01
CA MET A 357 -0.38 -8.86 1.15
C MET A 357 -1.55 -8.49 2.07
N PRO A 358 -1.31 -8.39 3.39
CA PRO A 358 -2.37 -8.09 4.35
C PRO A 358 -3.04 -6.73 4.13
N GLU A 359 -2.33 -5.82 3.46
CA GLU A 359 -2.77 -4.46 3.19
C GLU A 359 -3.84 -4.36 2.11
N GLY A 360 -4.10 -5.44 1.37
CA GLY A 360 -5.10 -5.48 0.30
C GLY A 360 -4.53 -5.62 -1.09
N ASP A 361 -3.21 -5.47 -1.24
CA ASP A 361 -2.51 -5.62 -2.52
C ASP A 361 -2.03 -7.05 -2.76
N ALA A 362 -1.86 -7.41 -4.01
CA ALA A 362 -1.12 -8.58 -4.44
C ALA A 362 0.04 -8.19 -5.34
N ILE A 363 1.19 -8.80 -5.12
CA ILE A 363 2.34 -8.64 -5.99
C ILE A 363 2.63 -9.94 -6.73
N ALA A 364 2.77 -9.85 -8.04
CA ALA A 364 3.19 -10.95 -8.88
C ALA A 364 4.53 -10.63 -9.55
N TRP A 365 5.37 -11.65 -9.76
CA TRP A 365 6.68 -11.48 -10.37
C TRP A 365 7.06 -12.67 -11.23
N ARG A 366 7.75 -12.39 -12.31
CA ARG A 366 8.23 -13.40 -13.27
C ARG A 366 9.75 -13.33 -13.38
N PHE A 367 10.37 -14.48 -13.35
CA PHE A 367 11.81 -14.61 -13.60
C PHE A 367 12.06 -14.98 -15.05
N ALA A 368 13.06 -14.38 -15.67
CA ALA A 368 13.55 -14.88 -16.93
C ALA A 368 13.99 -16.34 -16.74
N SER A 369 13.32 -17.28 -17.40
CA SER A 369 13.82 -18.63 -17.53
C SER A 369 15.19 -18.51 -18.18
N ARG A 370 16.22 -19.17 -17.64
CA ARG A 370 17.47 -19.37 -18.36
C ARG A 370 17.10 -20.11 -19.65
N THR A 371 17.17 -19.45 -20.78
CA THR A 371 17.40 -20.15 -22.03
C THR A 371 18.81 -20.71 -21.89
N ASN A 372 18.92 -22.04 -21.70
CA ASN A 372 20.17 -22.74 -21.94
C ASN A 372 20.50 -22.51 -23.41
N SER A 373 21.40 -21.58 -23.68
CA SER A 373 22.15 -21.51 -24.93
C SER A 373 23.44 -22.25 -24.79
#